data_20cef4c5bba43b01cdb97a3314c10633
#
_entry.id   20cef4c5bba43b01cdb97a3314c10633
#
_cell.length_a   1.000
_cell.length_b   1.000
_cell.length_c   1.000
_cell.angle_alpha   90.00
_cell.angle_beta   90.00
_cell.angle_gamma   90.00
#
_symmetry.space_group_name_H-M   'P 1'
#
loop_
_entity.id
_entity.type
_entity.pdbx_description
1 polymer ?
#
loop_
_entity_poly.entity_id
_entity_poly.type
_entity_poly.pdbx_seq_one_letter_code
_entity_poly.pdbx_strand_id
1 'polypeptide(L)'
;MAIAPKGIVIHSMGEYLQWEGEWITAHEFLKELKLSVHGFIHPDGKYEKMISSPGKASHAGKSEWNGLSGLNSHYLGFELLVPGTHDFGTFSKAIETKGTYTEEQMETSVEVVKYWMDEYDIPIDNIVRHSDCSGDHVTGKGKGKTDPG
;
A
#
# COMPACT_ATOMS: atom_id res chain seq x y z
N MET A 1 2.86 3.00 -18.84
CA MET A 1 1.93 4.13 -18.99
C MET A 1 2.04 5.03 -17.77
N ALA A 2 2.15 6.34 -17.98
CA ALA A 2 2.15 7.30 -16.87
C ALA A 2 0.72 7.73 -16.53
N ILE A 3 0.49 8.01 -15.25
CA ILE A 3 -0.77 8.59 -14.78
C ILE A 3 -0.54 10.05 -14.39
N ALA A 4 -1.63 10.80 -14.19
CA ALA A 4 -1.59 12.11 -13.57
C ALA A 4 -2.00 11.93 -12.09
N PRO A 5 -1.04 11.77 -11.17
CA PRO A 5 -1.37 11.40 -9.79
C PRO A 5 -2.26 12.42 -9.09
N LYS A 6 -3.36 11.95 -8.51
CA LYS A 6 -4.32 12.77 -7.79
C LYS A 6 -4.38 12.44 -6.31
N GLY A 7 -3.72 11.37 -5.89
CA GLY A 7 -3.72 10.92 -4.51
C GLY A 7 -2.74 9.80 -4.26
N ILE A 8 -2.73 9.32 -3.02
CA ILE A 8 -1.84 8.26 -2.54
C ILE A 8 -2.66 7.28 -1.72
N VAL A 9 -2.50 5.98 -2.01
CA VAL A 9 -3.08 4.91 -1.19
C VAL A 9 -1.98 4.29 -0.34
N ILE A 10 -2.20 4.25 0.95
CA ILE A 10 -1.29 3.61 1.90
C ILE A 10 -1.77 2.19 2.14
N HIS A 11 -0.89 1.23 1.81
CA HIS A 11 -1.12 -0.19 1.98
C HIS A 11 -0.20 -0.76 3.05
N SER A 12 -0.49 -1.97 3.50
CA SER A 12 0.49 -2.77 4.21
C SER A 12 0.35 -4.25 3.86
N MET A 13 1.45 -4.97 4.04
CA MET A 13 1.52 -6.41 3.87
C MET A 13 2.68 -6.94 4.70
N GLY A 14 2.78 -8.25 4.87
CA GLY A 14 3.90 -8.84 5.59
C GLY A 14 5.22 -8.62 4.88
N GLU A 15 6.29 -8.56 5.63
CA GLU A 15 7.64 -8.49 5.08
C GLU A 15 7.97 -9.72 4.25
N TYR A 16 7.58 -10.88 4.75
CA TYR A 16 7.71 -12.16 4.05
C TYR A 16 6.38 -12.89 4.03
N LEU A 17 6.08 -13.56 2.93
CA LEU A 17 4.81 -14.25 2.69
C LEU A 17 5.06 -15.63 2.10
N GLN A 18 4.09 -16.53 2.30
CA GLN A 18 4.17 -17.90 1.76
C GLN A 18 3.76 -17.91 0.28
N TRP A 19 4.59 -18.57 -0.53
CA TRP A 19 4.27 -18.86 -1.92
C TRP A 19 4.83 -20.24 -2.29
N GLU A 20 3.94 -21.15 -2.66
CA GLU A 20 4.32 -22.52 -3.05
C GLU A 20 5.24 -23.23 -2.03
N GLY A 21 4.94 -23.05 -0.74
CA GLY A 21 5.68 -23.69 0.34
C GLY A 21 6.94 -22.98 0.79
N GLU A 22 7.26 -21.85 0.19
CA GLU A 22 8.44 -21.05 0.55
C GLU A 22 8.06 -19.67 1.08
N TRP A 23 8.96 -19.06 1.86
CA TRP A 23 8.83 -17.69 2.29
C TRP A 23 9.56 -16.79 1.30
N ILE A 24 8.81 -15.87 0.68
CA ILE A 24 9.35 -14.92 -0.30
C ILE A 24 9.11 -13.49 0.18
N THR A 25 9.84 -12.52 -0.42
CA THR A 25 9.67 -11.11 -0.09
C THR A 25 8.34 -10.56 -0.60
N ALA A 26 7.91 -9.45 -0.02
CA ALA A 26 6.70 -8.76 -0.47
C ALA A 26 6.78 -8.40 -1.96
N HIS A 27 7.94 -7.92 -2.42
CA HIS A 27 8.15 -7.57 -3.83
C HIS A 27 7.95 -8.78 -4.73
N GLU A 28 8.57 -9.91 -4.40
CA GLU A 28 8.42 -11.16 -5.16
C GLU A 28 6.97 -11.64 -5.15
N PHE A 29 6.31 -11.55 -3.98
CA PHE A 29 4.92 -11.98 -3.82
C PHE A 29 3.98 -11.18 -4.74
N LEU A 30 4.11 -9.86 -4.79
CA LEU A 30 3.29 -9.05 -5.69
C LEU A 30 3.55 -9.40 -7.16
N LYS A 31 4.80 -9.65 -7.54
CA LYS A 31 5.13 -10.06 -8.90
C LYS A 31 4.43 -11.37 -9.28
N GLU A 32 4.43 -12.34 -8.37
CA GLU A 32 3.75 -13.63 -8.61
C GLU A 32 2.23 -13.44 -8.80
N LEU A 33 1.62 -12.51 -8.07
CA LEU A 33 0.20 -12.20 -8.20
C LEU A 33 -0.10 -11.26 -9.37
N LYS A 34 0.91 -10.80 -10.11
CA LYS A 34 0.78 -9.80 -11.19
C LYS A 34 0.19 -8.49 -10.67
N LEU A 35 0.53 -8.15 -9.43
CA LEU A 35 0.21 -6.88 -8.81
C LEU A 35 1.47 -6.03 -8.71
N SER A 36 1.28 -4.74 -8.46
CA SER A 36 2.40 -3.83 -8.34
C SER A 36 2.04 -2.63 -7.47
N VAL A 37 3.07 -1.98 -6.94
CA VAL A 37 2.98 -0.78 -6.11
C VAL A 37 4.19 0.07 -6.47
N HIS A 38 4.19 1.35 -6.10
CA HIS A 38 5.34 2.20 -6.42
C HIS A 38 6.54 1.89 -5.55
N GLY A 39 6.32 1.56 -4.28
CA GLY A 39 7.41 1.17 -3.41
C GLY A 39 6.99 0.45 -2.15
N PHE A 40 7.99 -0.06 -1.44
CA PHE A 40 7.85 -0.74 -0.16
C PHE A 40 8.69 0.02 0.87
N ILE A 41 8.16 0.16 2.07
CA ILE A 41 8.90 0.75 3.19
C ILE A 41 9.18 -0.37 4.20
N HIS A 42 10.45 -0.73 4.32
CA HIS A 42 10.92 -1.79 5.20
C HIS A 42 10.90 -1.34 6.68
N PRO A 43 10.92 -2.30 7.62
CA PRO A 43 10.94 -1.96 9.05
C PRO A 43 12.11 -1.05 9.47
N ASP A 44 13.24 -1.09 8.77
CA ASP A 44 14.39 -0.21 9.03
C ASP A 44 14.25 1.18 8.40
N GLY A 45 13.13 1.46 7.73
CA GLY A 45 12.87 2.72 7.05
C GLY A 45 13.35 2.79 5.61
N LYS A 46 13.97 1.73 5.11
CA LYS A 46 14.46 1.71 3.72
C LYS A 46 13.28 1.69 2.73
N TYR A 47 13.33 2.55 1.72
CA TYR A 47 12.37 2.55 0.61
C TYR A 47 12.91 1.69 -0.54
N GLU A 48 12.11 0.72 -0.96
CA GLU A 48 12.42 -0.16 -2.10
C GLU A 48 11.46 0.14 -3.24
N LYS A 49 11.96 0.60 -4.37
CA LYS A 49 11.15 0.94 -5.53
C LYS A 49 10.75 -0.31 -6.33
N MET A 50 9.48 -0.36 -6.77
CA MET A 50 9.00 -1.37 -7.71
C MET A 50 8.63 -0.73 -9.05
N ILE A 51 7.74 0.26 -9.04
CA ILE A 51 7.33 1.01 -10.24
C ILE A 51 7.73 2.47 -10.05
N SER A 52 8.41 3.04 -11.05
CA SER A 52 8.78 4.47 -11.00
C SER A 52 7.53 5.33 -11.14
N SER A 53 7.36 6.32 -10.24
CA SER A 53 6.29 7.30 -10.38
C SER A 53 6.63 8.25 -11.54
N PRO A 54 5.66 8.71 -12.34
CA PRO A 54 4.21 8.48 -12.20
C PRO A 54 3.67 7.31 -13.02
N GLY A 55 4.40 6.23 -13.16
CA GLY A 55 3.92 5.04 -13.83
C GLY A 55 2.68 4.47 -13.16
N LYS A 56 1.86 3.76 -13.92
CA LYS A 56 0.67 3.11 -13.39
C LYS A 56 1.06 1.81 -12.67
N ALA A 57 0.56 1.63 -11.44
CA ALA A 57 0.72 0.40 -10.68
C ALA A 57 -0.65 -0.22 -10.38
N SER A 58 -0.69 -1.55 -10.23
CA SER A 58 -1.92 -2.30 -9.96
C SER A 58 -1.97 -2.65 -8.47
N HIS A 59 -2.47 -1.71 -7.65
CA HIS A 59 -2.40 -1.83 -6.19
C HIS A 59 -3.72 -1.68 -5.45
N ALA A 60 -4.69 -0.93 -5.98
CA ALA A 60 -5.92 -0.60 -5.24
C ALA A 60 -7.08 -1.54 -5.55
N GLY A 61 -7.08 -2.21 -6.69
CA GLY A 61 -8.20 -3.04 -7.11
C GLY A 61 -9.49 -2.22 -7.25
N LYS A 62 -10.62 -2.83 -6.87
CA LYS A 62 -11.90 -2.11 -6.83
C LYS A 62 -11.84 -1.08 -5.73
N SER A 63 -11.93 0.19 -6.11
CA SER A 63 -11.66 1.31 -5.21
C SER A 63 -12.40 2.56 -5.63
N GLU A 64 -12.68 3.41 -4.63
CA GLU A 64 -13.37 4.68 -4.84
C GLU A 64 -12.98 5.68 -3.75
N TRP A 65 -12.73 6.93 -4.15
CA TRP A 65 -12.50 8.03 -3.22
C TRP A 65 -12.77 9.36 -3.92
N ASN A 66 -13.44 10.28 -3.23
CA ASN A 66 -13.76 11.63 -3.73
C ASN A 66 -14.28 11.67 -5.17
N GLY A 67 -15.20 10.75 -5.49
CA GLY A 67 -15.84 10.70 -6.80
C GLY A 67 -15.04 10.00 -7.90
N LEU A 68 -13.84 9.51 -7.60
CA LEU A 68 -13.04 8.72 -8.54
C LEU A 68 -13.14 7.25 -8.20
N SER A 69 -13.27 6.40 -9.22
CA SER A 69 -13.23 4.94 -9.10
C SER A 69 -11.99 4.40 -9.83
N GLY A 70 -11.60 3.16 -9.52
CA GLY A 70 -10.46 2.54 -10.20
C GLY A 70 -9.17 3.31 -9.97
N LEU A 71 -8.79 3.47 -8.72
CA LEU A 71 -7.72 4.37 -8.31
C LEU A 71 -6.32 4.01 -8.86
N ASN A 72 -6.12 2.79 -9.39
CA ASN A 72 -4.86 2.46 -10.07
C ASN A 72 -4.50 3.45 -11.17
N SER A 73 -5.50 4.01 -11.82
CA SER A 73 -5.30 4.97 -12.93
C SER A 73 -5.10 6.41 -12.45
N HIS A 74 -5.21 6.67 -11.15
CA HIS A 74 -5.22 8.03 -10.60
C HIS A 74 -4.35 8.22 -9.37
N TYR A 75 -3.97 7.15 -8.67
CA TYR A 75 -3.29 7.23 -7.37
C TYR A 75 -1.97 6.47 -7.38
N LEU A 76 -1.00 7.03 -6.69
CA LEU A 76 0.22 6.33 -6.33
C LEU A 76 -0.03 5.46 -5.10
N GLY A 77 0.84 4.52 -4.81
CA GLY A 77 0.69 3.67 -3.64
C GLY A 77 2.01 3.11 -3.15
N PHE A 78 2.09 2.85 -1.85
CA PHE A 78 3.21 2.15 -1.26
C PHE A 78 2.74 1.19 -0.16
N GLU A 79 3.59 0.20 0.13
CA GLU A 79 3.33 -0.84 1.13
C GLU A 79 4.21 -0.62 2.36
N LEU A 80 3.58 -0.52 3.53
CA LEU A 80 4.28 -0.61 4.81
C LEU A 80 4.47 -2.09 5.14
N LEU A 81 5.71 -2.55 5.26
CA LEU A 81 5.99 -3.95 5.51
C LEU A 81 5.94 -4.25 7.01
N VAL A 82 5.03 -5.12 7.41
CA VAL A 82 4.93 -5.60 8.79
C VAL A 82 6.07 -6.58 9.04
N PRO A 83 6.92 -6.36 10.06
CA PRO A 83 8.11 -7.19 10.28
C PRO A 83 7.82 -8.68 10.39
N GLY A 84 8.67 -9.48 9.78
CA GLY A 84 8.65 -10.94 9.88
C GLY A 84 7.79 -11.64 8.84
N THR A 85 7.49 -12.90 9.13
CA THR A 85 6.71 -13.78 8.26
C THR A 85 5.24 -13.73 8.65
N HIS A 86 4.37 -13.64 7.66
CA HIS A 86 2.93 -13.50 7.92
C HIS A 86 2.08 -14.34 6.98
N ASP A 87 1.00 -14.93 7.53
CA ASP A 87 -0.17 -15.36 6.80
C ASP A 87 -1.28 -14.31 7.01
N PHE A 88 -2.45 -14.54 6.45
CA PHE A 88 -3.56 -13.60 6.58
C PHE A 88 -3.96 -13.37 8.04
N GLY A 89 -3.98 -14.42 8.85
CA GLY A 89 -4.38 -14.33 10.25
C GLY A 89 -3.40 -13.54 11.10
N THR A 90 -2.10 -13.83 10.98
CA THR A 90 -1.06 -13.11 11.74
C THR A 90 -0.95 -11.67 11.29
N PHE A 91 -1.08 -11.42 9.98
CA PHE A 91 -1.07 -10.06 9.43
C PHE A 91 -2.25 -9.24 9.97
N SER A 92 -3.46 -9.80 9.93
CA SER A 92 -4.65 -9.11 10.41
C SER A 92 -4.55 -8.71 11.89
N LYS A 93 -3.97 -9.58 12.72
CA LYS A 93 -3.72 -9.25 14.13
C LYS A 93 -2.65 -8.18 14.28
N ALA A 94 -1.60 -8.24 13.48
CA ALA A 94 -0.49 -7.29 13.56
C ALA A 94 -0.96 -5.87 13.26
N ILE A 95 -1.74 -5.65 12.21
CA ILE A 95 -2.20 -4.30 11.85
C ILE A 95 -3.19 -3.71 12.85
N GLU A 96 -3.80 -4.52 13.70
CA GLU A 96 -4.64 -4.07 14.80
C GLU A 96 -3.84 -3.75 16.06
N THR A 97 -2.56 -4.13 16.09
CA THR A 97 -1.70 -3.98 17.26
C THR A 97 -0.97 -2.64 17.21
N LYS A 98 -1.08 -1.87 18.29
CA LYS A 98 -0.35 -0.61 18.41
C LYS A 98 1.16 -0.87 18.41
N GLY A 99 1.88 -0.10 17.61
CA GLY A 99 3.34 -0.20 17.53
C GLY A 99 3.86 -1.26 16.58
N THR A 100 3.00 -1.84 15.75
CA THR A 100 3.40 -2.80 14.71
C THR A 100 4.36 -2.17 13.69
N TYR A 101 4.11 -0.92 13.34
CA TYR A 101 4.99 -0.19 12.43
C TYR A 101 6.09 0.49 13.21
N THR A 102 7.30 0.48 12.68
CA THR A 102 8.45 1.09 13.34
C THR A 102 8.44 2.62 13.18
N GLU A 103 9.17 3.29 14.06
CA GLU A 103 9.34 4.75 13.98
C GLU A 103 10.03 5.14 12.67
N GLU A 104 11.04 4.36 12.25
CA GLU A 104 11.77 4.56 11.01
C GLU A 104 10.85 4.45 9.79
N GLN A 105 9.90 3.50 9.82
CA GLN A 105 8.88 3.38 8.74
C GLN A 105 8.00 4.61 8.68
N MET A 106 7.57 5.12 9.82
CA MET A 106 6.70 6.31 9.86
C MET A 106 7.43 7.54 9.34
N GLU A 107 8.69 7.71 9.70
CA GLU A 107 9.51 8.83 9.20
C GLU A 107 9.65 8.77 7.69
N THR A 108 9.99 7.60 7.14
CA THR A 108 10.10 7.42 5.68
C THR A 108 8.77 7.63 4.98
N SER A 109 7.66 7.15 5.57
CA SER A 109 6.31 7.36 5.02
C SER A 109 6.00 8.84 4.87
N VAL A 110 6.30 9.63 5.90
CA VAL A 110 6.07 11.08 5.86
C VAL A 110 6.91 11.73 4.75
N GLU A 111 8.17 11.32 4.60
CA GLU A 111 9.05 11.84 3.53
C GLU A 111 8.51 11.50 2.15
N VAL A 112 8.10 10.26 1.92
CA VAL A 112 7.55 9.81 0.63
C VAL A 112 6.25 10.56 0.30
N VAL A 113 5.35 10.66 1.26
CA VAL A 113 4.07 11.35 1.07
C VAL A 113 4.31 12.82 0.75
N LYS A 114 5.16 13.50 1.50
CA LYS A 114 5.49 14.91 1.25
C LYS A 114 6.11 15.12 -0.12
N TYR A 115 7.04 14.24 -0.51
CA TYR A 115 7.69 14.33 -1.81
C TYR A 115 6.66 14.21 -2.94
N TRP A 116 5.76 13.23 -2.87
CA TRP A 116 4.75 13.06 -3.90
C TRP A 116 3.69 14.16 -3.89
N MET A 117 3.31 14.66 -2.71
CA MET A 117 2.38 15.79 -2.61
C MET A 117 2.95 17.03 -3.31
N ASP A 118 4.23 17.31 -3.10
CA ASP A 118 4.89 18.47 -3.70
C ASP A 118 5.09 18.28 -5.20
N GLU A 119 5.52 17.10 -5.61
CA GLU A 119 5.82 16.80 -7.03
C GLU A 119 4.57 16.81 -7.90
N TYR A 120 3.44 16.33 -7.39
CA TYR A 120 2.22 16.13 -8.17
C TYR A 120 1.03 16.97 -7.72
N ASP A 121 1.23 17.93 -6.84
CA ASP A 121 0.16 18.78 -6.29
C ASP A 121 -1.00 17.97 -5.70
N ILE A 122 -0.69 16.95 -4.90
CA ILE A 122 -1.69 16.09 -4.29
C ILE A 122 -2.24 16.74 -3.01
N PRO A 123 -3.57 16.96 -2.91
CA PRO A 123 -4.16 17.51 -1.68
C PRO A 123 -4.18 16.46 -0.57
N ILE A 124 -4.10 16.94 0.67
CA ILE A 124 -4.07 16.08 1.87
C ILE A 124 -5.31 15.17 1.95
N ASP A 125 -6.45 15.62 1.47
CA ASP A 125 -7.70 14.85 1.48
C ASP A 125 -7.65 13.60 0.62
N ASN A 126 -6.67 13.50 -0.26
CA ASN A 126 -6.46 12.36 -1.15
C ASN A 126 -5.32 11.45 -0.71
N ILE A 127 -4.89 11.57 0.55
CA ILE A 127 -3.98 10.61 1.18
C ILE A 127 -4.86 9.66 1.99
N VAL A 128 -5.02 8.43 1.49
CA VAL A 128 -6.01 7.50 2.04
C VAL A 128 -5.39 6.13 2.34
N ARG A 129 -6.02 5.42 3.27
CA ARG A 129 -5.70 4.02 3.53
C ARG A 129 -6.42 3.13 2.53
N HIS A 130 -5.89 1.95 2.27
CA HIS A 130 -6.57 0.97 1.41
C HIS A 130 -7.97 0.68 1.95
N SER A 131 -8.12 0.59 3.27
CA SER A 131 -9.43 0.41 3.92
C SER A 131 -10.40 1.56 3.68
N ASP A 132 -9.91 2.77 3.44
CA ASP A 132 -10.77 3.93 3.17
C ASP A 132 -11.37 3.87 1.77
N CYS A 133 -10.60 3.44 0.77
CA CYS A 133 -11.00 3.45 -0.64
C CYS A 133 -11.48 2.10 -1.16
N SER A 134 -11.24 1.01 -0.43
CA SER A 134 -11.62 -0.35 -0.83
C SER A 134 -12.20 -1.15 0.35
N GLY A 135 -12.78 -0.48 1.33
CA GLY A 135 -13.46 -1.12 2.44
C GLY A 135 -14.80 -1.75 2.03
N ASP A 136 -15.52 -2.32 2.97
CA ASP A 136 -16.80 -3.01 2.70
C ASP A 136 -17.81 -2.14 1.96
N HIS A 137 -17.78 -0.84 2.20
CA HIS A 137 -18.68 0.13 1.53
C HIS A 137 -18.47 0.22 0.03
N VAL A 138 -17.32 -0.22 -0.48
CA VAL A 138 -16.99 -0.21 -1.91
C VAL A 138 -17.05 -1.62 -2.50
N THR A 139 -16.50 -2.60 -1.78
CA THR A 139 -16.29 -3.97 -2.31
C THR A 139 -17.40 -4.95 -1.91
N GLY A 140 -18.20 -4.62 -0.89
CA GLY A 140 -19.26 -5.47 -0.36
C GLY A 140 -18.91 -6.02 1.02
N LYS A 141 -19.92 -6.35 1.80
CA LYS A 141 -19.77 -6.79 3.19
C LYS A 141 -18.81 -7.99 3.32
N GLY A 142 -17.81 -7.86 4.17
CA GLY A 142 -16.82 -8.90 4.41
C GLY A 142 -15.75 -9.03 3.35
N LYS A 143 -15.79 -8.22 2.28
CA LYS A 143 -14.82 -8.25 1.18
C LYS A 143 -13.87 -7.06 1.18
N GLY A 144 -14.06 -6.12 2.08
CA GLY A 144 -13.29 -4.90 2.13
C GLY A 144 -11.88 -5.09 2.65
N LYS A 145 -10.99 -4.21 2.22
CA LYS A 145 -9.62 -4.15 2.71
C LYS A 145 -9.58 -3.50 4.09
N THR A 146 -8.65 -3.94 4.92
CA THR A 146 -8.47 -3.46 6.29
C THR A 146 -7.11 -2.80 6.51
N ASP A 147 -6.18 -2.96 5.55
CA ASP A 147 -4.84 -2.39 5.67
C ASP A 147 -4.84 -0.88 5.44
N PRO A 148 -3.94 -0.16 6.05
CA PRO A 148 -2.86 -0.64 6.92
C PRO A 148 -3.23 -0.75 8.40
N GLY A 149 -4.47 -0.59 8.75
CA GLY A 149 -4.95 -0.61 10.13
C GLY A 149 -5.10 0.75 10.79
#